data_5c1075ec1742ba19aa13d6b54125e458
#
_entry.id   5c1075ec1742ba19aa13d6b54125e458
#
_cell.length_a   1.000
_cell.length_b   1.000
_cell.length_c   1.000
_cell.angle_alpha   90.00
_cell.angle_beta   90.00
_cell.angle_gamma   90.00
#
_symmetry.space_group_name_H-M   'P 1'
#
loop_
_entity.id
_entity.type
_entity.pdbx_description
1 polymer ?
#
loop_
_entity_poly.entity_id
_entity_poly.type
_entity_poly.pdbx_seq_one_letter_code
_entity_poly.pdbx_strand_id
1 'polypeptide(L)'
;NQSLYEDYFDIMGVKLNEKFTYNQVAGNVGLTGNYIEIKRIINGVTDYREMEDFLCRPIINASIYGNSIEPQKKVSFFSYDEQIEFLNKYEKSNNQVAKYYLNKNTGLFEEEIKEFPKWKVDNEKMYRDVIISMTEVFCRQQQQIQDLQNKYNEISDIRKKLDEEKRRLESVYNSAIFRLYRKIRYMVKKQK
;
A
#
# COMPACT_ATOMS: atom_id res chain seq x y z
N ASN A 1 -19.63 -16.61 -11.99
CA ASN A 1 -18.95 -15.55 -11.21
C ASN A 1 -18.11 -14.75 -12.18
N GLN A 2 -18.65 -13.65 -12.64
CA GLN A 2 -17.93 -12.67 -13.44
C GLN A 2 -16.91 -11.96 -12.51
N SER A 3 -15.70 -11.69 -13.00
CA SER A 3 -14.72 -10.98 -12.19
C SER A 3 -15.08 -9.49 -12.14
N LEU A 4 -14.69 -8.78 -11.07
CA LEU A 4 -14.89 -7.33 -10.94
C LEU A 4 -14.31 -6.57 -12.16
N TYR A 5 -13.23 -7.10 -12.74
CA TYR A 5 -12.62 -6.51 -13.94
C TYR A 5 -13.51 -6.67 -15.17
N GLU A 6 -14.13 -7.85 -15.36
CA GLU A 6 -15.05 -8.10 -16.47
C GLU A 6 -16.26 -7.16 -16.38
N ASP A 7 -16.86 -7.04 -15.19
CA ASP A 7 -17.98 -6.11 -14.96
C ASP A 7 -17.59 -4.65 -15.24
N TYR A 8 -16.40 -4.24 -14.78
CA TYR A 8 -15.92 -2.87 -14.99
C TYR A 8 -15.65 -2.56 -16.45
N PHE A 9 -15.02 -3.47 -17.18
CA PHE A 9 -14.71 -3.30 -18.59
C PHE A 9 -15.98 -3.37 -19.47
N ASP A 10 -16.96 -4.19 -19.09
CA ASP A 10 -18.26 -4.24 -19.76
C ASP A 10 -19.01 -2.90 -19.63
N ILE A 11 -19.00 -2.28 -18.44
CA ILE A 11 -19.58 -0.94 -18.23
C ILE A 11 -18.90 0.11 -19.11
N MET A 12 -17.58 0.01 -19.32
CA MET A 12 -16.83 0.91 -20.18
C MET A 12 -16.95 0.57 -21.68
N GLY A 13 -17.64 -0.49 -22.07
CA GLY A 13 -17.74 -0.97 -23.44
C GLY A 13 -16.43 -1.51 -24.02
N VAL A 14 -15.49 -1.90 -23.16
CA VAL A 14 -14.17 -2.42 -23.55
C VAL A 14 -14.16 -3.93 -23.43
N LYS A 15 -13.92 -4.64 -24.50
CA LYS A 15 -13.76 -6.12 -24.47
C LYS A 15 -12.38 -6.49 -23.94
N LEU A 16 -12.35 -7.25 -22.85
CA LEU A 16 -11.13 -7.91 -22.37
C LEU A 16 -10.59 -8.88 -23.42
N ASN A 17 -9.29 -8.83 -23.65
CA ASN A 17 -8.58 -9.76 -24.53
C ASN A 17 -7.24 -10.14 -23.89
N GLU A 18 -6.49 -11.05 -24.52
CA GLU A 18 -5.22 -11.60 -24.03
C GLU A 18 -4.10 -10.54 -23.78
N LYS A 19 -4.28 -9.31 -24.25
CA LYS A 19 -3.32 -8.22 -24.04
C LYS A 19 -3.50 -7.54 -22.67
N PHE A 20 -4.62 -7.79 -21.98
CA PHE A 20 -4.84 -7.27 -20.64
C PHE A 20 -4.22 -8.21 -19.61
N THR A 21 -3.17 -7.75 -18.95
CA THR A 21 -2.60 -8.42 -17.79
C THR A 21 -3.09 -7.73 -16.52
N TYR A 22 -3.78 -8.44 -15.67
CA TYR A 22 -4.18 -7.94 -14.35
C TYR A 22 -3.72 -8.88 -13.25
N ASN A 23 -3.48 -8.29 -12.09
CA ASN A 23 -2.98 -9.04 -10.95
C ASN A 23 -4.13 -9.89 -10.39
N GLN A 24 -4.00 -11.21 -10.46
CA GLN A 24 -4.99 -12.15 -9.92
C GLN A 24 -4.91 -12.29 -8.39
N VAL A 25 -3.95 -11.64 -7.76
CA VAL A 25 -3.83 -11.65 -6.30
C VAL A 25 -5.02 -10.86 -5.73
N ALA A 26 -5.77 -11.47 -4.82
CA ALA A 26 -6.86 -10.82 -4.11
C ALA A 26 -6.38 -9.50 -3.50
N GLY A 27 -6.65 -8.39 -4.18
CA GLY A 27 -6.08 -7.07 -3.87
C GLY A 27 -6.64 -6.46 -2.58
N ASN A 28 -7.80 -6.94 -2.10
CA ASN A 28 -8.46 -6.45 -0.90
C ASN A 28 -8.63 -7.57 0.11
N VAL A 29 -7.56 -7.92 0.80
CA VAL A 29 -7.69 -8.77 1.99
C VAL A 29 -8.21 -7.89 3.12
N GLY A 30 -9.49 -8.02 3.43
CA GLY A 30 -10.10 -7.34 4.58
C GLY A 30 -9.50 -7.84 5.89
N LEU A 31 -9.29 -6.93 6.83
CA LEU A 31 -8.94 -7.30 8.20
C LEU A 31 -10.12 -8.03 8.85
N THR A 32 -9.83 -9.02 9.68
CA THR A 32 -10.83 -9.81 10.41
C THR A 32 -10.54 -9.86 11.90
N GLY A 33 -11.57 -10.04 12.72
CA GLY A 33 -11.43 -10.27 14.14
C GLY A 33 -10.66 -9.17 14.87
N ASN A 34 -9.68 -9.54 15.65
CA ASN A 34 -8.87 -8.65 16.49
C ASN A 34 -8.09 -7.61 15.69
N TYR A 35 -7.69 -7.90 14.43
CA TYR A 35 -6.93 -6.96 13.61
C TYR A 35 -7.72 -5.72 13.20
N ILE A 36 -9.05 -5.82 13.10
CA ILE A 36 -9.92 -4.64 12.91
C ILE A 36 -9.86 -3.74 14.16
N GLU A 37 -9.93 -4.34 15.35
CA GLU A 37 -9.89 -3.59 16.61
C GLU A 37 -8.50 -2.97 16.84
N ILE A 38 -7.42 -3.71 16.55
CA ILE A 38 -6.05 -3.17 16.58
C ILE A 38 -5.95 -1.96 15.66
N LYS A 39 -6.45 -2.07 14.41
CA LYS A 39 -6.44 -0.94 13.48
C LYS A 39 -7.28 0.23 13.99
N ARG A 40 -8.45 -0.02 14.57
CA ARG A 40 -9.31 1.01 15.15
C ARG A 40 -8.60 1.79 16.26
N ILE A 41 -7.90 1.09 17.16
CA ILE A 41 -7.12 1.70 18.24
C ILE A 41 -5.99 2.56 17.67
N ILE A 42 -5.21 2.02 16.73
CA ILE A 42 -4.11 2.74 16.08
C ILE A 42 -4.63 4.01 15.39
N ASN A 43 -5.76 3.94 14.70
CA ASN A 43 -6.39 5.08 14.06
C ASN A 43 -6.80 6.19 15.05
N GLY A 44 -7.10 5.82 16.30
CA GLY A 44 -7.44 6.77 17.35
C GLY A 44 -6.25 7.43 18.02
N VAL A 45 -5.05 6.87 17.88
CA VAL A 45 -3.83 7.33 18.56
C VAL A 45 -2.95 8.19 17.68
N THR A 46 -3.04 8.03 16.36
CA THR A 46 -2.15 8.70 15.39
C THR A 46 -2.90 9.70 14.53
N ASP A 47 -2.28 10.87 14.28
CA ASP A 47 -2.73 11.80 13.23
C ASP A 47 -2.27 11.22 11.88
N TYR A 48 -3.21 10.60 11.18
CA TYR A 48 -3.06 9.33 10.49
C TYR A 48 -2.59 9.40 9.04
N ARG A 49 -2.67 10.55 8.39
CA ARG A 49 -2.53 10.65 6.93
C ARG A 49 -1.14 10.28 6.41
N GLU A 50 -0.10 10.57 7.19
CA GLU A 50 1.29 10.27 6.80
C GLU A 50 1.73 8.85 7.19
N MET A 51 0.99 8.19 8.08
CA MET A 51 1.35 6.87 8.61
C MET A 51 0.54 5.70 8.02
N GLU A 52 -0.41 5.96 7.14
CA GLU A 52 -1.33 4.93 6.62
C GLU A 52 -0.57 3.78 5.93
N ASP A 53 0.35 4.10 5.04
CA ASP A 53 1.18 3.09 4.34
C ASP A 53 2.14 2.36 5.27
N PHE A 54 2.56 3.04 6.34
CA PHE A 54 3.51 2.49 7.31
C PHE A 54 2.86 1.47 8.26
N LEU A 55 1.62 1.70 8.67
CA LEU A 55 0.93 0.85 9.65
C LEU A 55 -0.06 -0.12 9.00
N CYS A 56 -0.74 0.24 7.92
CA CYS A 56 -1.79 -0.60 7.35
C CYS A 56 -1.25 -1.89 6.74
N ARG A 57 -0.20 -1.82 5.94
CA ARG A 57 0.38 -3.04 5.32
C ARG A 57 0.92 -4.04 6.32
N PRO A 58 1.70 -3.65 7.34
CA PRO A 58 2.11 -4.57 8.39
C PRO A 58 0.95 -5.24 9.11
N ILE A 59 -0.13 -4.51 9.42
CA ILE A 59 -1.31 -5.11 10.07
C ILE A 59 -2.00 -6.12 9.15
N ILE A 60 -2.09 -5.85 7.85
CA ILE A 60 -2.63 -6.80 6.87
C ILE A 60 -1.75 -8.07 6.81
N ASN A 61 -0.43 -7.91 6.72
CA ASN A 61 0.49 -9.04 6.73
C ASN A 61 0.40 -9.84 8.02
N ALA A 62 0.34 -9.16 9.18
CA ALA A 62 0.13 -9.78 10.47
C ALA A 62 -1.18 -10.59 10.52
N SER A 63 -2.26 -10.04 9.95
CA SER A 63 -3.55 -10.74 9.84
C SER A 63 -3.45 -12.01 8.98
N ILE A 64 -2.77 -11.93 7.84
CA ILE A 64 -2.56 -13.09 6.95
C ILE A 64 -1.73 -14.15 7.68
N TYR A 65 -0.64 -13.76 8.32
CA TYR A 65 0.24 -14.66 9.07
C TYR A 65 -0.48 -15.29 10.26
N GLY A 66 -1.18 -14.50 11.08
CA GLY A 66 -1.96 -14.99 12.22
C GLY A 66 -3.03 -16.00 11.79
N ASN A 67 -3.73 -15.73 10.68
CA ASN A 67 -4.72 -16.66 10.12
C ASN A 67 -4.09 -17.94 9.53
N SER A 68 -2.84 -17.92 9.10
CA SER A 68 -2.13 -19.11 8.63
C SER A 68 -1.74 -20.05 9.77
N ILE A 69 -1.46 -19.49 10.95
CA ILE A 69 -1.13 -20.29 12.15
C ILE A 69 -2.39 -20.86 12.78
N GLU A 70 -3.41 -20.04 12.95
CA GLU A 70 -4.70 -20.41 13.52
C GLU A 70 -5.83 -19.82 12.70
N PRO A 71 -6.42 -20.59 11.75
CA PRO A 71 -7.52 -20.11 10.93
C PRO A 71 -8.65 -19.59 11.78
N GLN A 72 -8.92 -18.31 11.68
CA GLN A 72 -10.03 -17.70 12.42
C GLN A 72 -11.36 -18.10 11.78
N LYS A 73 -12.31 -18.51 12.61
CA LYS A 73 -13.69 -18.67 12.16
C LYS A 73 -14.21 -17.31 11.70
N LYS A 74 -14.99 -17.31 10.63
CA LYS A 74 -15.68 -16.08 10.21
C LYS A 74 -16.57 -15.62 11.36
N VAL A 75 -16.40 -14.38 11.76
CA VAL A 75 -17.19 -13.71 12.79
C VAL A 75 -17.74 -12.40 12.25
N SER A 76 -18.83 -11.93 12.82
CA SER A 76 -19.40 -10.62 12.52
C SER A 76 -19.28 -9.69 13.73
N PHE A 77 -19.07 -8.41 13.52
CA PHE A 77 -19.11 -7.40 14.58
C PHE A 77 -20.55 -7.12 15.06
N PHE A 78 -21.51 -7.36 14.17
CA PHE A 78 -22.94 -7.29 14.49
C PHE A 78 -23.51 -8.68 14.68
N SER A 79 -24.43 -8.84 15.64
CA SER A 79 -25.29 -10.03 15.68
C SER A 79 -26.18 -10.08 14.43
N TYR A 80 -26.80 -11.21 14.17
CA TYR A 80 -27.75 -11.33 13.06
C TYR A 80 -28.87 -10.28 13.18
N ASP A 81 -29.47 -10.14 14.35
CA ASP A 81 -30.55 -9.17 14.58
C ASP A 81 -30.09 -7.71 14.37
N GLU A 82 -28.90 -7.34 14.85
CA GLU A 82 -28.32 -6.01 14.63
C GLU A 82 -28.07 -5.75 13.14
N GLN A 83 -27.68 -6.76 12.36
CA GLN A 83 -27.53 -6.62 10.91
C GLN A 83 -28.86 -6.38 10.23
N ILE A 84 -29.89 -7.13 10.60
CA ILE A 84 -31.26 -6.94 10.08
C ILE A 84 -31.77 -5.55 10.43
N GLU A 85 -31.66 -5.12 11.68
CA GLU A 85 -32.07 -3.79 12.10
C GLU A 85 -31.37 -2.68 11.30
N PHE A 86 -30.07 -2.82 11.14
CA PHE A 86 -29.27 -1.87 10.37
C PHE A 86 -29.72 -1.80 8.91
N LEU A 87 -29.94 -2.92 8.25
CA LEU A 87 -30.38 -2.97 6.85
C LEU A 87 -31.80 -2.40 6.67
N ASN A 88 -32.72 -2.74 7.56
CA ASN A 88 -34.08 -2.22 7.55
C ASN A 88 -34.12 -0.70 7.65
N LYS A 89 -33.21 -0.11 8.43
CA LYS A 89 -33.08 1.37 8.53
C LYS A 89 -32.81 2.04 7.19
N TYR A 90 -32.12 1.37 6.29
CA TYR A 90 -31.73 1.90 4.98
C TYR A 90 -32.54 1.32 3.82
N GLU A 91 -33.49 0.40 4.08
CA GLU A 91 -34.27 -0.31 3.05
C GLU A 91 -34.94 0.67 2.08
N LYS A 92 -35.62 1.70 2.61
CA LYS A 92 -36.31 2.69 1.79
C LYS A 92 -35.36 3.44 0.84
N SER A 93 -34.20 3.88 1.32
CA SER A 93 -33.21 4.57 0.50
C SER A 93 -32.56 3.63 -0.51
N ASN A 94 -32.26 2.40 -0.12
CA ASN A 94 -31.70 1.37 -0.98
C ASN A 94 -32.66 1.01 -2.12
N ASN A 95 -33.95 0.88 -1.85
CA ASN A 95 -34.98 0.63 -2.86
C ASN A 95 -35.13 1.81 -3.84
N GLN A 96 -34.99 3.06 -3.36
CA GLN A 96 -34.96 4.23 -4.25
C GLN A 96 -33.73 4.19 -5.18
N VAL A 97 -32.55 3.89 -4.67
CA VAL A 97 -31.32 3.74 -5.48
C VAL A 97 -31.50 2.62 -6.52
N ALA A 98 -31.98 1.45 -6.11
CA ALA A 98 -32.22 0.33 -7.02
C ALA A 98 -33.17 0.72 -8.16
N LYS A 99 -34.26 1.41 -7.84
CA LYS A 99 -35.28 1.86 -8.82
C LYS A 99 -34.75 2.93 -9.76
N TYR A 100 -34.18 4.02 -9.23
CA TYR A 100 -33.83 5.20 -10.02
C TYR A 100 -32.54 5.06 -10.81
N TYR A 101 -31.55 4.32 -10.30
CA TYR A 101 -30.23 4.23 -10.92
C TYR A 101 -29.96 2.88 -11.60
N LEU A 102 -30.54 1.78 -11.06
CA LEU A 102 -30.31 0.46 -11.60
C LEU A 102 -31.52 -0.12 -12.36
N ASN A 103 -32.64 0.64 -12.41
CA ASN A 103 -33.90 0.21 -13.02
C ASN A 103 -34.40 -1.15 -12.51
N LYS A 104 -34.09 -1.47 -11.24
CA LYS A 104 -34.49 -2.71 -10.56
C LYS A 104 -35.75 -2.47 -9.73
N ASN A 105 -36.70 -3.41 -9.80
CA ASN A 105 -37.88 -3.40 -8.93
C ASN A 105 -37.70 -4.24 -7.66
N THR A 106 -36.51 -4.85 -7.50
CA THR A 106 -36.05 -5.62 -6.34
C THR A 106 -35.15 -4.77 -5.46
N GLY A 107 -34.80 -5.25 -4.26
CA GLY A 107 -33.86 -4.57 -3.37
C GLY A 107 -32.49 -4.35 -4.00
N LEU A 108 -31.77 -3.35 -3.49
CA LEU A 108 -30.40 -3.05 -3.94
C LEU A 108 -29.45 -4.24 -3.71
N PHE A 109 -29.63 -4.92 -2.57
CA PHE A 109 -28.86 -6.08 -2.16
C PHE A 109 -29.77 -7.31 -2.12
N GLU A 110 -29.48 -8.30 -2.94
CA GLU A 110 -30.25 -9.53 -3.07
C GLU A 110 -29.62 -10.70 -2.27
N GLU A 111 -28.44 -10.47 -1.68
CA GLU A 111 -27.74 -11.52 -0.93
C GLU A 111 -28.40 -11.75 0.44
N GLU A 112 -28.65 -13.00 0.77
CA GLU A 112 -29.08 -13.38 2.10
C GLU A 112 -27.99 -13.09 3.14
N ILE A 113 -28.41 -12.48 4.26
CA ILE A 113 -27.51 -12.25 5.38
C ILE A 113 -27.14 -13.60 5.97
N LYS A 114 -25.83 -13.90 5.95
CA LYS A 114 -25.32 -15.12 6.58
C LYS A 114 -25.12 -14.88 8.07
N GLU A 115 -25.67 -15.78 8.87
CA GLU A 115 -25.45 -15.76 10.30
C GLU A 115 -24.02 -16.18 10.63
N PHE A 116 -23.29 -15.31 11.30
CA PHE A 116 -21.97 -15.60 11.86
C PHE A 116 -21.99 -15.30 13.36
N PRO A 117 -21.21 -16.04 14.16
CA PRO A 117 -21.03 -15.71 15.57
C PRO A 117 -20.57 -14.27 15.74
N LYS A 118 -21.20 -13.54 16.69
CA LYS A 118 -20.78 -12.18 17.03
C LYS A 118 -19.37 -12.23 17.60
N TRP A 119 -18.50 -11.38 17.08
CA TRP A 119 -17.14 -11.22 17.59
C TRP A 119 -17.16 -10.81 19.07
N LYS A 120 -16.34 -11.44 19.86
CA LYS A 120 -16.11 -11.12 21.28
C LYS A 120 -14.61 -10.98 21.51
N VAL A 121 -14.23 -10.04 22.36
CA VAL A 121 -12.83 -9.87 22.74
C VAL A 121 -12.34 -11.14 23.45
N ASP A 122 -11.28 -11.71 22.93
CA ASP A 122 -10.47 -12.75 23.56
C ASP A 122 -9.11 -12.12 23.87
N ASN A 123 -8.88 -11.80 25.14
CA ASN A 123 -7.69 -11.05 25.56
C ASN A 123 -6.39 -11.80 25.24
N GLU A 124 -6.36 -13.11 25.38
CA GLU A 124 -5.16 -13.90 25.09
C GLU A 124 -4.81 -13.86 23.60
N LYS A 125 -5.80 -14.08 22.75
CA LYS A 125 -5.62 -13.92 21.30
C LYS A 125 -5.31 -12.48 20.91
N MET A 126 -5.92 -11.50 21.58
CA MET A 126 -5.64 -10.09 21.30
C MET A 126 -4.18 -9.73 21.57
N TYR A 127 -3.61 -10.16 22.70
CA TYR A 127 -2.19 -9.92 23.00
C TYR A 127 -1.28 -10.54 21.95
N ARG A 128 -1.56 -11.79 21.54
CA ARG A 128 -0.81 -12.45 20.48
C ARG A 128 -0.86 -11.67 19.17
N ASP A 129 -2.05 -11.27 18.75
CA ASP A 129 -2.27 -10.57 17.48
C ASP A 129 -1.62 -9.16 17.49
N VAL A 130 -1.60 -8.49 18.65
CA VAL A 130 -0.84 -7.24 18.86
C VAL A 130 0.67 -7.49 18.70
N ILE A 131 1.20 -8.53 19.34
CA ILE A 131 2.62 -8.86 19.24
C ILE A 131 3.01 -9.16 17.78
N ILE A 132 2.21 -9.96 17.07
CA ILE A 132 2.43 -10.25 15.65
C ILE A 132 2.43 -8.96 14.84
N SER A 133 1.43 -8.09 15.05
CA SER A 133 1.33 -6.81 14.34
C SER A 133 2.54 -5.90 14.60
N MET A 134 2.98 -5.79 15.85
CA MET A 134 4.17 -5.00 16.20
C MET A 134 5.44 -5.59 15.58
N THR A 135 5.58 -6.91 15.59
CA THR A 135 6.72 -7.60 14.97
C THR A 135 6.80 -7.30 13.47
N GLU A 136 5.69 -7.35 12.75
CA GLU A 136 5.63 -6.99 11.33
C GLU A 136 6.04 -5.52 11.09
N VAL A 137 5.59 -4.60 11.94
CA VAL A 137 6.00 -3.19 11.86
C VAL A 137 7.51 -3.06 12.05
N PHE A 138 8.07 -3.68 13.08
CA PHE A 138 9.52 -3.63 13.35
C PHE A 138 10.36 -4.25 12.22
N CYS A 139 9.94 -5.41 11.70
CA CYS A 139 10.63 -6.04 10.57
C CYS A 139 10.65 -5.13 9.34
N ARG A 140 9.54 -4.47 9.05
CA ARG A 140 9.46 -3.53 7.93
C ARG A 140 10.32 -2.29 8.14
N GLN A 141 10.35 -1.74 9.36
CA GLN A 141 11.25 -0.63 9.70
C GLN A 141 12.71 -1.02 9.49
N GLN A 142 13.09 -2.20 9.98
CA GLN A 142 14.44 -2.69 9.84
C GLN A 142 14.86 -2.83 8.36
N GLN A 143 13.95 -3.34 7.53
CA GLN A 143 14.15 -3.43 6.08
C GLN A 143 14.37 -2.03 5.47
N GLN A 144 13.52 -1.06 5.80
CA GLN A 144 13.66 0.30 5.30
C GLN A 144 14.98 0.96 5.73
N ILE A 145 15.40 0.76 6.97
CA ILE A 145 16.69 1.24 7.47
C ILE A 145 17.83 0.64 6.66
N GLN A 146 17.80 -0.66 6.41
CA GLN A 146 18.81 -1.34 5.61
C GLN A 146 18.88 -0.81 4.18
N ASP A 147 17.72 -0.60 3.55
CA ASP A 147 17.64 -0.04 2.19
C ASP A 147 18.19 1.39 2.13
N LEU A 148 17.90 2.21 3.14
CA LEU A 148 18.45 3.57 3.25
C LEU A 148 19.98 3.55 3.46
N GLN A 149 20.49 2.65 4.27
CA GLN A 149 21.93 2.46 4.48
C GLN A 149 22.64 2.08 3.18
N ASN A 150 22.07 1.15 2.42
CA ASN A 150 22.61 0.74 1.13
C ASN A 150 22.66 1.92 0.15
N LYS A 151 21.57 2.67 0.02
CA LYS A 151 21.52 3.89 -0.82
C LYS A 151 22.52 4.95 -0.37
N TYR A 152 22.67 5.15 0.93
CA TYR A 152 23.66 6.09 1.47
C TYR A 152 25.10 5.69 1.07
N ASN A 153 25.43 4.40 1.18
CA ASN A 153 26.73 3.88 0.79
C ASN A 153 27.00 4.07 -0.72
N GLU A 154 26.01 3.78 -1.57
CA GLU A 154 26.10 4.02 -3.02
C GLU A 154 26.36 5.50 -3.35
N ILE A 155 25.61 6.41 -2.72
CA ILE A 155 25.81 7.85 -2.90
C ILE A 155 27.20 8.29 -2.43
N SER A 156 27.68 7.76 -1.30
CA SER A 156 29.02 8.04 -0.77
C SER A 156 30.12 7.62 -1.76
N ASP A 157 29.96 6.44 -2.39
CA ASP A 157 30.93 5.94 -3.36
C ASP A 157 30.92 6.72 -4.68
N ILE A 158 29.74 7.12 -5.15
CA ILE A 158 29.60 8.01 -6.31
C ILE A 158 30.29 9.36 -6.03
N ARG A 159 30.09 9.91 -4.85
CA ARG A 159 30.70 11.18 -4.44
C ARG A 159 32.24 11.07 -4.42
N LYS A 160 32.79 10.01 -3.87
CA LYS A 160 34.25 9.77 -3.88
C LYS A 160 34.81 9.73 -5.31
N LYS A 161 34.14 8.97 -6.20
CA LYS A 161 34.54 8.90 -7.63
C LYS A 161 34.49 10.26 -8.31
N LEU A 162 33.44 11.03 -8.05
CA LEU A 162 33.28 12.39 -8.59
C LEU A 162 34.41 13.31 -8.10
N ASP A 163 34.76 13.27 -6.81
CA ASP A 163 35.83 14.06 -6.25
C ASP A 163 37.21 13.66 -6.83
N GLU A 164 37.44 12.37 -7.08
CA GLU A 164 38.65 11.91 -7.77
C GLU A 164 38.74 12.42 -9.20
N GLU A 165 37.66 12.30 -9.99
CA GLU A 165 37.62 12.83 -11.36
C GLU A 165 37.79 14.35 -11.40
N LYS A 166 37.20 15.06 -10.47
CA LYS A 166 37.39 16.52 -10.33
C LYS A 166 38.86 16.86 -10.09
N ARG A 167 39.55 16.18 -9.19
CA ARG A 167 40.98 16.37 -8.93
C ARG A 167 41.82 16.07 -10.17
N ARG A 168 41.51 15.02 -10.91
CA ARG A 168 42.18 14.69 -12.18
C ARG A 168 42.01 15.81 -13.21
N LEU A 169 40.79 16.31 -13.42
CA LEU A 169 40.50 17.42 -14.30
C LEU A 169 41.23 18.72 -13.88
N GLU A 170 41.26 19.03 -12.61
CA GLU A 170 41.99 20.16 -12.07
C GLU A 170 43.50 20.04 -12.31
N SER A 171 44.05 18.83 -12.14
CA SER A 171 45.44 18.55 -12.43
C SER A 171 45.79 18.76 -13.93
N VAL A 172 44.95 18.27 -14.84
CA VAL A 172 45.10 18.47 -16.28
C VAL A 172 45.00 19.96 -16.64
N TYR A 173 43.97 20.64 -16.10
CA TYR A 173 43.73 22.05 -16.36
C TYR A 173 44.90 22.94 -15.89
N ASN A 174 45.54 22.62 -14.79
CA ASN A 174 46.66 23.33 -14.19
C ASN A 174 48.02 22.89 -14.77
N SER A 175 48.05 21.86 -15.62
CA SER A 175 49.31 21.40 -16.22
C SER A 175 49.97 22.50 -17.08
N ALA A 176 51.32 22.47 -17.14
CA ALA A 176 52.08 23.41 -17.92
C ALA A 176 51.69 23.38 -19.41
N ILE A 177 51.39 22.19 -19.93
CA ILE A 177 50.98 21.96 -21.33
C ILE A 177 49.64 22.65 -21.63
N PHE A 178 48.66 22.53 -20.74
CA PHE A 178 47.33 23.14 -20.95
C PHE A 178 47.39 24.69 -20.79
N ARG A 179 48.23 25.19 -19.88
CA ARG A 179 48.51 26.61 -19.76
C ARG A 179 49.16 27.19 -21.04
N LEU A 180 50.11 26.48 -21.61
CA LEU A 180 50.74 26.84 -22.87
C LEU A 180 49.75 26.85 -24.04
N TYR A 181 48.95 25.78 -24.17
CA TYR A 181 47.89 25.68 -25.18
C TYR A 181 46.90 26.86 -25.09
N ARG A 182 46.46 27.23 -23.91
CA ARG A 182 45.56 28.37 -23.70
C ARG A 182 46.23 29.71 -24.14
N LYS A 183 47.51 29.91 -23.85
CA LYS A 183 48.25 31.10 -24.31
C LYS A 183 48.31 31.15 -25.83
N ILE A 184 48.65 30.07 -26.50
CA ILE A 184 48.73 30.01 -27.97
C ILE A 184 47.33 30.28 -28.57
N ARG A 185 46.28 29.62 -28.08
CA ARG A 185 44.91 29.85 -28.57
C ARG A 185 44.43 31.29 -28.39
N TYR A 186 44.82 31.95 -27.30
CA TYR A 186 44.51 33.36 -27.06
C TYR A 186 45.20 34.28 -28.04
N MET A 187 46.50 34.02 -28.34
CA MET A 187 47.27 34.77 -29.31
C MET A 187 46.68 34.65 -30.72
N VAL A 188 46.32 33.45 -31.14
CA VAL A 188 45.70 33.21 -32.47
C VAL A 188 44.33 33.90 -32.61
N LYS A 189 43.53 33.92 -31.53
CA LYS A 189 42.24 34.64 -31.56
C LYS A 189 42.39 36.18 -31.64
N LYS A 190 43.50 36.73 -31.19
CA LYS A 190 43.74 38.17 -31.19
C LYS A 190 44.28 38.70 -32.52
N GLN A 191 44.69 37.80 -33.41
CA GLN A 191 45.17 38.08 -34.77
C GLN A 191 44.10 37.98 -35.86
N LYS A 192 42.87 37.57 -35.49
CA LYS A 192 41.67 37.65 -36.31
C LYS A 192 40.77 38.80 -35.85
#